data_a51a0336426b9c8f1733540c5235def2
#
_entry.id   a51a0336426b9c8f1733540c5235def2
#
_cell.length_a   1.000
_cell.length_b   1.000
_cell.length_c   1.000
_cell.angle_alpha   90.00
_cell.angle_beta   90.00
_cell.angle_gamma   90.00
#
_symmetry.space_group_name_H-M   'P 1'
#
loop_
_entity.id
_entity.type
_entity.pdbx_description
1 polymer ?
#
loop_
_entity_poly.entity_id
_entity_poly.type
_entity_poly.pdbx_seq_one_letter_code
_entity_poly.pdbx_strand_id
1 'polypeptide(L)'
;MKKIFTTTVLLLLAAMAAMAQETNYAKSDFVPGDEIIFDDNFEREKLGEFPLRWDLLDGYAEMAQQKGRNVIAFTDIGLGQVMPLMKEKWDWLPEVFTVEFDLYVAPMNTGDEEETTLEMSLCFGDRGDDSYYNASSYVRFWYREDGSCNLTWNLLKPDGSNQSSGEKMLGLNSGNSDYQEKDNPIVAGEWNHFAFSFNQRAFKGYVNGVRMINVPTMKAPGYLFFASGAFYRYTGLSNVRIAQGAVPLYDRLTTDGKIVTYAITFETGKADLKPESIIEINRVAKLMQEHPELEFEVQGHCDNTGSDAVNDPLSQQRAEAIVNALVKQGIAQ
;
A
#
# COMPACT_ATOMS: atom_id res chain seq x y z
N MET A 1 54.87 -3.85 34.72
CA MET A 1 53.57 -3.20 34.42
C MET A 1 53.32 -2.99 32.93
N LYS A 2 53.46 -4.02 32.09
CA LYS A 2 53.26 -3.91 30.60
C LYS A 2 52.45 -5.05 29.98
N LYS A 3 51.74 -5.89 30.78
CA LYS A 3 50.97 -7.03 30.26
C LYS A 3 49.46 -6.95 30.44
N ILE A 4 48.91 -5.89 31.04
CA ILE A 4 47.44 -5.75 31.28
C ILE A 4 46.77 -4.94 30.20
N PHE A 5 47.49 -4.16 29.39
CA PHE A 5 46.87 -3.30 28.37
C PHE A 5 46.50 -4.02 27.06
N THR A 6 47.13 -5.15 26.77
CA THR A 6 46.92 -5.86 25.50
C THR A 6 45.66 -6.78 25.50
N THR A 7 45.26 -7.25 26.66
CA THR A 7 44.10 -8.14 26.79
C THR A 7 42.77 -7.39 26.77
N THR A 8 42.74 -6.14 27.24
CA THR A 8 41.52 -5.33 27.25
C THR A 8 41.15 -4.80 25.85
N VAL A 9 42.13 -4.53 25.00
CA VAL A 9 41.91 -4.06 23.63
C VAL A 9 41.42 -5.22 22.74
N LEU A 10 41.88 -6.44 22.94
CA LEU A 10 41.43 -7.61 22.19
C LEU A 10 39.96 -8.00 22.54
N LEU A 11 39.54 -7.82 23.80
CA LEU A 11 38.17 -8.06 24.24
C LEU A 11 37.19 -7.01 23.71
N LEU A 12 37.62 -5.75 23.54
CA LEU A 12 36.81 -4.68 22.95
C LEU A 12 36.64 -4.87 21.43
N LEU A 13 37.65 -5.36 20.72
CA LEU A 13 37.57 -5.66 19.29
C LEU A 13 36.71 -6.91 19.00
N ALA A 14 36.72 -7.91 19.90
CA ALA A 14 35.83 -9.08 19.79
C ALA A 14 34.35 -8.73 20.08
N ALA A 15 34.09 -7.77 20.98
CA ALA A 15 32.74 -7.29 21.26
C ALA A 15 32.16 -6.42 20.12
N MET A 16 33.00 -5.73 19.34
CA MET A 16 32.55 -4.99 18.16
C MET A 16 32.30 -5.92 16.93
N ALA A 17 32.92 -7.06 16.86
CA ALA A 17 32.68 -8.04 15.78
C ALA A 17 31.41 -8.88 15.98
N ALA A 18 30.82 -8.88 17.18
CA ALA A 18 29.58 -9.62 17.49
C ALA A 18 28.30 -8.79 17.26
N MET A 19 28.40 -7.53 16.83
CA MET A 19 27.24 -6.66 16.57
C MET A 19 26.87 -6.54 15.10
N ALA A 20 27.29 -7.39 14.21
CA ALA A 20 26.99 -7.25 12.79
C ALA A 20 26.62 -8.58 12.14
N GLN A 21 25.49 -9.11 12.55
CA GLN A 21 24.70 -9.93 11.63
C GLN A 21 23.22 -9.59 11.85
N GLU A 22 22.85 -8.33 11.61
CA GLU A 22 21.49 -8.01 11.24
C GLU A 22 21.26 -8.68 9.89
N THR A 23 20.47 -9.74 9.89
CA THR A 23 19.96 -10.34 8.67
C THR A 23 19.08 -9.26 8.03
N ASN A 24 19.62 -8.60 7.01
CA ASN A 24 18.91 -7.56 6.28
C ASN A 24 17.80 -8.23 5.46
N TYR A 25 16.65 -8.48 6.07
CA TYR A 25 15.45 -8.85 5.32
C TYR A 25 15.03 -7.63 4.51
N ALA A 26 14.84 -7.78 3.21
CA ALA A 26 14.24 -6.76 2.36
C ALA A 26 12.78 -6.55 2.81
N LYS A 27 12.58 -5.79 3.89
CA LYS A 27 11.25 -5.50 4.47
C LYS A 27 10.45 -4.51 3.63
N SER A 28 11.11 -3.76 2.74
CA SER A 28 10.48 -2.71 1.91
C SER A 28 11.02 -2.80 0.48
N ASP A 29 10.56 -3.80 -0.27
CA ASP A 29 10.92 -4.01 -1.67
C ASP A 29 9.72 -3.82 -2.62
N PHE A 30 8.70 -3.08 -2.19
CA PHE A 30 7.55 -2.74 -3.02
C PHE A 30 7.96 -1.80 -4.16
N VAL A 31 7.57 -2.16 -5.36
CA VAL A 31 7.74 -1.34 -6.56
C VAL A 31 6.35 -1.12 -7.16
N PRO A 32 5.79 0.10 -7.09
CA PRO A 32 4.51 0.39 -7.72
C PRO A 32 4.59 0.25 -9.23
N GLY A 33 3.52 -0.22 -9.84
CA GLY A 33 3.38 -0.23 -11.28
C GLY A 33 3.39 1.19 -11.86
N ASP A 34 3.74 1.33 -13.10
CA ASP A 34 3.96 2.62 -13.77
C ASP A 34 2.89 2.98 -14.79
N GLU A 35 2.26 2.00 -15.40
CA GLU A 35 1.15 2.22 -16.30
C GLU A 35 -0.17 2.08 -15.55
N ILE A 36 -0.87 3.21 -15.35
CA ILE A 36 -2.12 3.23 -14.59
C ILE A 36 -3.22 2.54 -15.38
N ILE A 37 -3.81 1.51 -14.78
CA ILE A 37 -5.01 0.84 -15.27
C ILE A 37 -6.26 1.51 -14.69
N PHE A 38 -6.21 1.79 -13.39
CA PHE A 38 -7.30 2.44 -12.66
C PHE A 38 -6.72 3.24 -11.49
N ASP A 39 -7.22 4.46 -11.31
CA ASP A 39 -6.80 5.36 -10.22
C ASP A 39 -8.00 6.19 -9.79
N ASP A 40 -8.36 6.13 -8.51
CA ASP A 40 -9.49 6.89 -7.97
C ASP A 40 -9.24 7.28 -6.51
N ASN A 41 -9.12 8.58 -6.28
CA ASN A 41 -9.00 9.19 -4.95
C ASN A 41 -10.35 9.73 -4.43
N PHE A 42 -11.42 9.55 -5.19
CA PHE A 42 -12.80 9.95 -4.89
C PHE A 42 -13.03 11.46 -4.65
N GLU A 43 -12.07 12.33 -4.92
CA GLU A 43 -12.22 13.78 -4.67
C GLU A 43 -13.36 14.42 -5.47
N ARG A 44 -13.72 13.84 -6.62
CA ARG A 44 -14.76 14.37 -7.52
C ARG A 44 -16.12 13.71 -7.34
N GLU A 45 -16.22 12.72 -6.47
CA GLU A 45 -17.43 11.97 -6.23
C GLU A 45 -18.36 12.72 -5.25
N LYS A 46 -19.66 12.51 -5.41
CA LYS A 46 -20.69 13.18 -4.60
C LYS A 46 -21.04 12.33 -3.39
N LEU A 47 -20.98 12.90 -2.21
CA LEU A 47 -21.34 12.23 -0.95
C LEU A 47 -22.79 11.75 -0.95
N GLY A 48 -23.01 10.55 -0.42
CA GLY A 48 -24.31 9.88 -0.34
C GLY A 48 -24.75 9.22 -1.66
N GLU A 49 -23.91 9.24 -2.70
CA GLU A 49 -24.19 8.54 -3.97
C GLU A 49 -23.18 7.43 -4.20
N PHE A 50 -23.50 6.47 -5.05
CA PHE A 50 -22.56 5.43 -5.46
C PHE A 50 -21.53 6.02 -6.45
N PRO A 51 -20.22 5.69 -6.34
CA PRO A 51 -19.18 6.29 -7.17
C PRO A 51 -19.31 5.88 -8.64
N LEU A 52 -19.15 6.85 -9.55
CA LEU A 52 -19.45 6.69 -10.97
C LEU A 52 -18.51 5.74 -11.72
N ARG A 53 -17.29 5.55 -11.22
CA ARG A 53 -16.27 4.71 -11.86
C ARG A 53 -16.21 3.29 -11.30
N TRP A 54 -17.23 2.90 -10.53
CA TRP A 54 -17.31 1.61 -9.85
C TRP A 54 -18.56 0.85 -10.25
N ASP A 55 -18.52 -0.44 -10.05
CA ASP A 55 -19.65 -1.36 -10.21
C ASP A 55 -19.99 -1.98 -8.84
N LEU A 56 -21.25 -1.94 -8.45
CA LEU A 56 -21.75 -2.62 -7.25
C LEU A 56 -22.08 -4.06 -7.63
N LEU A 57 -21.30 -5.01 -7.13
CA LEU A 57 -21.51 -6.43 -7.40
C LEU A 57 -22.55 -7.02 -6.46
N ASP A 58 -22.54 -6.61 -5.19
CA ASP A 58 -23.48 -7.08 -4.16
C ASP A 58 -23.53 -6.11 -2.97
N GLY A 59 -24.64 -6.12 -2.22
CA GLY A 59 -24.81 -5.34 -0.99
C GLY A 59 -24.98 -3.85 -1.22
N TYR A 60 -24.43 -3.05 -0.32
CA TYR A 60 -24.59 -1.60 -0.30
C TYR A 60 -23.25 -0.90 -0.12
N ALA A 61 -23.08 0.18 -0.87
CA ALA A 61 -21.93 1.08 -0.73
C ALA A 61 -22.34 2.48 -1.20
N GLU A 62 -21.78 3.49 -0.57
CA GLU A 62 -21.98 4.90 -0.95
C GLU A 62 -20.73 5.72 -0.67
N MET A 63 -20.67 6.91 -1.26
CA MET A 63 -19.60 7.85 -0.96
C MET A 63 -19.86 8.52 0.38
N ALA A 64 -18.88 8.44 1.26
CA ALA A 64 -18.87 9.11 2.56
C ALA A 64 -17.58 9.90 2.76
N GLN A 65 -17.49 10.60 3.89
CA GLN A 65 -16.25 11.26 4.30
C GLN A 65 -15.76 10.69 5.63
N GLN A 66 -14.52 10.24 5.67
CA GLN A 66 -13.87 9.71 6.87
C GLN A 66 -12.54 10.42 7.08
N LYS A 67 -12.38 11.09 8.25
CA LYS A 67 -11.14 11.81 8.60
C LYS A 67 -10.58 12.70 7.47
N GLY A 68 -11.49 13.46 6.84
CA GLY A 68 -11.15 14.45 5.82
C GLY A 68 -10.91 13.90 4.42
N ARG A 69 -11.03 12.59 4.20
CA ARG A 69 -10.94 11.97 2.87
C ARG A 69 -12.29 11.40 2.44
N ASN A 70 -12.56 11.44 1.16
CA ASN A 70 -13.68 10.74 0.57
C ASN A 70 -13.37 9.25 0.48
N VAL A 71 -14.37 8.43 0.77
CA VAL A 71 -14.27 6.96 0.84
C VAL A 71 -15.48 6.32 0.19
N ILE A 72 -15.31 5.13 -0.37
CA ILE A 72 -16.43 4.20 -0.52
C ILE A 72 -16.69 3.61 0.87
N ALA A 73 -17.84 3.93 1.45
CA ALA A 73 -18.30 3.38 2.72
C ALA A 73 -19.23 2.20 2.46
N PHE A 74 -18.96 1.08 3.10
CA PHE A 74 -19.84 -0.08 3.11
C PHE A 74 -20.81 0.09 4.29
N THR A 75 -22.10 0.29 4.00
CA THR A 75 -23.04 0.92 4.94
C THR A 75 -24.05 -0.03 5.56
N ASP A 76 -24.07 -1.32 5.20
CA ASP A 76 -25.07 -2.26 5.72
C ASP A 76 -24.44 -3.41 6.51
N ILE A 77 -25.25 -4.00 7.39
CA ILE A 77 -24.97 -5.26 8.08
C ILE A 77 -25.02 -6.38 7.04
N GLY A 78 -23.93 -6.57 6.33
CA GLY A 78 -23.84 -7.55 5.27
C GLY A 78 -22.56 -7.43 4.44
N LEU A 79 -22.52 -8.16 3.36
CA LEU A 79 -21.42 -8.09 2.41
C LEU A 79 -21.68 -6.96 1.41
N GLY A 80 -20.82 -5.95 1.39
CA GLY A 80 -20.73 -5.02 0.28
C GLY A 80 -19.59 -5.44 -0.65
N GLN A 81 -19.82 -5.44 -1.96
CA GLN A 81 -18.81 -5.80 -2.96
C GLN A 81 -18.79 -4.77 -4.08
N VAL A 82 -17.63 -4.19 -4.32
CA VAL A 82 -17.44 -3.18 -5.36
C VAL A 82 -16.23 -3.52 -6.23
N MET A 83 -16.33 -3.20 -7.50
CA MET A 83 -15.27 -3.44 -8.49
C MET A 83 -15.04 -2.19 -9.34
N PRO A 84 -13.81 -1.88 -9.73
CA PRO A 84 -13.57 -0.86 -10.75
C PRO A 84 -14.36 -1.12 -12.03
N LEU A 85 -15.05 -0.11 -12.55
CA LEU A 85 -15.81 -0.23 -13.79
C LEU A 85 -14.86 -0.25 -14.97
N MET A 86 -14.61 -1.43 -15.49
CA MET A 86 -13.68 -1.67 -16.60
C MET A 86 -14.44 -2.02 -17.89
N LYS A 87 -13.82 -1.73 -19.03
CA LYS A 87 -14.40 -2.06 -20.34
C LYS A 87 -14.65 -3.58 -20.52
N GLU A 88 -13.63 -4.35 -20.13
CA GLU A 88 -13.73 -5.82 -20.05
C GLU A 88 -13.89 -6.19 -18.57
N LYS A 89 -15.07 -6.69 -18.19
CA LYS A 89 -15.42 -6.87 -16.78
C LYS A 89 -14.61 -7.96 -16.07
N TRP A 90 -14.31 -9.07 -16.76
CA TRP A 90 -13.81 -10.30 -16.13
C TRP A 90 -12.39 -10.71 -16.54
N ASP A 91 -11.72 -9.90 -17.36
CA ASP A 91 -10.38 -10.20 -17.85
C ASP A 91 -9.62 -8.92 -18.22
N TRP A 92 -9.16 -8.18 -17.22
CA TRP A 92 -8.46 -6.91 -17.43
C TRP A 92 -7.14 -6.77 -16.67
N LEU A 93 -6.86 -7.70 -15.73
CA LEU A 93 -5.58 -7.69 -15.03
C LEU A 93 -4.47 -8.28 -15.91
N PRO A 94 -3.34 -7.57 -16.07
CA PRO A 94 -2.16 -8.10 -16.76
C PRO A 94 -1.43 -9.14 -15.91
N GLU A 95 -0.40 -9.77 -16.48
CA GLU A 95 0.44 -10.74 -15.76
C GLU A 95 1.39 -10.11 -14.73
N VAL A 96 1.58 -8.79 -14.79
CA VAL A 96 2.37 -8.03 -13.81
C VAL A 96 1.58 -6.78 -13.46
N PHE A 97 1.16 -6.69 -12.19
CA PHE A 97 0.40 -5.54 -11.71
C PHE A 97 0.65 -5.26 -10.23
N THR A 98 0.26 -4.05 -9.82
CA THR A 98 0.17 -3.63 -8.43
C THR A 98 -1.22 -3.12 -8.10
N VAL A 99 -1.63 -3.30 -6.85
CA VAL A 99 -2.86 -2.74 -6.28
C VAL A 99 -2.49 -2.01 -5.00
N GLU A 100 -2.92 -0.78 -4.88
CA GLU A 100 -2.67 0.07 -3.73
C GLU A 100 -3.99 0.69 -3.26
N PHE A 101 -4.19 0.81 -1.95
CA PHE A 101 -5.34 1.51 -1.36
C PHE A 101 -5.08 1.88 0.09
N ASP A 102 -5.91 2.77 0.63
CA ASP A 102 -5.81 3.24 1.99
C ASP A 102 -7.06 2.85 2.80
N LEU A 103 -6.85 2.44 4.05
CA LEU A 103 -7.88 2.21 5.06
C LEU A 103 -7.59 3.05 6.31
N TYR A 104 -8.62 3.69 6.85
CA TYR A 104 -8.52 4.30 8.16
C TYR A 104 -8.77 3.26 9.24
N VAL A 105 -7.81 3.05 10.13
CA VAL A 105 -7.94 2.15 11.28
C VAL A 105 -8.22 3.00 12.52
N ALA A 106 -9.45 2.96 13.04
CA ALA A 106 -9.85 3.74 14.20
C ALA A 106 -9.02 3.35 15.44
N PRO A 107 -8.72 4.28 16.36
CA PRO A 107 -8.08 3.95 17.61
C PRO A 107 -8.99 3.08 18.48
N MET A 108 -8.38 2.25 19.33
CA MET A 108 -9.09 1.47 20.34
C MET A 108 -9.74 2.37 21.38
N ASN A 109 -10.87 1.93 21.95
CA ASN A 109 -11.56 2.58 23.06
C ASN A 109 -12.09 4.01 22.78
N THR A 110 -13.08 4.11 21.91
CA THR A 110 -13.88 5.35 21.79
C THR A 110 -15.04 5.42 22.78
N GLY A 111 -15.23 4.42 23.65
CA GLY A 111 -16.28 4.42 24.67
C GLY A 111 -17.70 4.15 24.16
N ASP A 112 -17.86 3.93 22.88
CA ASP A 112 -19.13 3.55 22.27
C ASP A 112 -19.29 2.02 22.38
N GLU A 113 -20.41 1.57 22.94
CA GLU A 113 -20.70 0.15 23.21
C GLU A 113 -20.96 -0.69 21.94
N GLU A 114 -20.70 -0.17 20.73
CA GLU A 114 -20.90 -0.90 19.49
C GLU A 114 -19.62 -1.62 19.06
N GLU A 115 -19.72 -2.94 18.88
CA GLU A 115 -18.65 -3.80 18.37
C GLU A 115 -18.04 -3.26 17.08
N THR A 116 -16.73 -3.07 17.08
CA THR A 116 -16.02 -2.36 16.02
C THR A 116 -15.10 -3.30 15.28
N THR A 117 -15.66 -4.10 14.40
CA THR A 117 -14.86 -4.91 13.50
C THR A 117 -14.78 -4.24 12.14
N LEU A 118 -13.57 -3.85 11.74
CA LEU A 118 -13.29 -3.43 10.37
C LEU A 118 -12.82 -4.67 9.59
N GLU A 119 -13.46 -4.95 8.49
CA GLU A 119 -13.04 -6.01 7.57
C GLU A 119 -12.96 -5.45 6.15
N MET A 120 -11.81 -5.68 5.49
CA MET A 120 -11.65 -5.40 4.07
C MET A 120 -10.95 -6.58 3.41
N SER A 121 -11.55 -7.09 2.35
CA SER A 121 -10.99 -8.14 1.52
C SER A 121 -10.67 -7.59 0.12
N LEU A 122 -9.46 -7.83 -0.35
CA LEU A 122 -9.09 -7.74 -1.75
C LEU A 122 -9.25 -9.13 -2.33
N CYS A 123 -10.21 -9.29 -3.23
CA CYS A 123 -10.61 -10.56 -3.83
C CYS A 123 -10.14 -10.61 -5.29
N PHE A 124 -9.76 -11.81 -5.74
CA PHE A 124 -9.31 -12.07 -7.10
C PHE A 124 -10.15 -13.15 -7.74
N GLY A 125 -10.64 -12.87 -8.94
CA GLY A 125 -11.40 -13.81 -9.76
C GLY A 125 -10.56 -14.39 -10.89
N ASP A 126 -10.97 -15.56 -11.35
CA ASP A 126 -10.31 -16.26 -12.45
C ASP A 126 -10.64 -15.61 -13.80
N ARG A 127 -9.75 -15.74 -14.77
CA ARG A 127 -9.96 -15.23 -16.13
C ARG A 127 -11.19 -15.88 -16.76
N GLY A 128 -12.08 -15.03 -17.30
CA GLY A 128 -13.30 -15.48 -17.98
C GLY A 128 -14.38 -16.07 -17.07
N ASP A 129 -14.18 -16.08 -15.74
CA ASP A 129 -15.19 -16.51 -14.78
C ASP A 129 -15.98 -15.29 -14.28
N ASP A 130 -17.28 -15.30 -14.51
CA ASP A 130 -18.23 -14.27 -14.08
C ASP A 130 -18.87 -14.57 -12.70
N SER A 131 -18.45 -15.63 -12.05
CA SER A 131 -18.96 -16.01 -10.73
C SER A 131 -18.23 -15.28 -9.60
N TYR A 132 -18.45 -13.99 -9.44
CA TYR A 132 -17.84 -13.17 -8.39
C TYR A 132 -18.13 -13.66 -6.95
N TYR A 133 -19.16 -14.42 -6.72
CA TYR A 133 -19.44 -15.07 -5.43
C TYR A 133 -18.37 -16.08 -4.98
N ASN A 134 -17.57 -16.58 -5.89
CA ASN A 134 -16.54 -17.57 -5.65
C ASN A 134 -15.15 -16.99 -5.91
N ALA A 135 -14.82 -15.84 -5.27
CA ALA A 135 -13.42 -15.41 -5.25
C ALA A 135 -12.57 -16.55 -4.68
N SER A 136 -11.91 -17.25 -5.57
CA SER A 136 -11.08 -18.40 -5.22
C SER A 136 -9.80 -17.98 -4.49
N SER A 137 -9.44 -16.70 -4.63
CA SER A 137 -8.26 -16.09 -4.01
C SER A 137 -8.64 -14.77 -3.35
N TYR A 138 -8.12 -14.54 -2.14
CA TYR A 138 -8.32 -13.28 -1.44
C TYR A 138 -7.18 -12.98 -0.46
N VAL A 139 -7.04 -11.69 -0.13
CA VAL A 139 -6.33 -11.19 1.03
C VAL A 139 -7.33 -10.40 1.86
N ARG A 140 -7.43 -10.71 3.14
CA ARG A 140 -8.37 -10.09 4.07
C ARG A 140 -7.62 -9.44 5.22
N PHE A 141 -7.90 -8.18 5.43
CA PHE A 141 -7.53 -7.43 6.62
C PHE A 141 -8.75 -7.31 7.53
N TRP A 142 -8.56 -7.55 8.83
CA TRP A 142 -9.57 -7.33 9.83
C TRP A 142 -8.98 -6.87 11.16
N TYR A 143 -9.74 -6.02 11.81
CA TYR A 143 -9.39 -5.36 13.05
C TYR A 143 -10.58 -5.41 14.00
N ARG A 144 -10.38 -5.86 15.24
CA ARG A 144 -11.40 -6.06 16.24
C ARG A 144 -11.27 -5.06 17.38
N GLU A 145 -12.32 -4.93 18.18
CA GLU A 145 -12.38 -4.08 19.39
C GLU A 145 -11.28 -4.39 20.41
N ASP A 146 -10.92 -5.64 20.57
CA ASP A 146 -9.85 -6.06 21.47
C ASP A 146 -8.45 -5.65 20.99
N GLY A 147 -8.38 -4.93 19.84
CA GLY A 147 -7.14 -4.52 19.20
C GLY A 147 -6.45 -5.65 18.46
N SER A 148 -7.04 -6.82 18.38
CA SER A 148 -6.52 -7.86 17.50
C SER A 148 -6.68 -7.43 16.04
N CYS A 149 -5.60 -7.56 15.28
CA CYS A 149 -5.52 -7.16 13.91
C CYS A 149 -4.82 -8.25 13.11
N ASN A 150 -5.47 -8.72 12.06
CA ASN A 150 -4.96 -9.84 11.28
C ASN A 150 -4.98 -9.52 9.79
N LEU A 151 -3.95 -9.98 9.10
CA LEU A 151 -3.91 -10.09 7.65
C LEU A 151 -3.91 -11.58 7.30
N THR A 152 -4.99 -12.05 6.72
CA THR A 152 -5.15 -13.44 6.28
C THR A 152 -5.14 -13.50 4.76
N TRP A 153 -4.69 -14.59 4.19
CA TRP A 153 -4.76 -14.80 2.74
C TRP A 153 -5.07 -16.25 2.40
N ASN A 154 -5.75 -16.41 1.30
CA ASN A 154 -6.06 -17.68 0.68
C ASN A 154 -5.94 -17.51 -0.83
N LEU A 155 -4.86 -18.01 -1.41
CA LEU A 155 -4.47 -17.78 -2.80
C LEU A 155 -4.37 -19.12 -3.52
N LEU A 156 -5.10 -19.28 -4.62
CA LEU A 156 -5.00 -20.47 -5.46
C LEU A 156 -3.59 -20.62 -6.04
N LYS A 157 -3.12 -21.85 -6.13
CA LYS A 157 -1.93 -22.19 -6.91
C LYS A 157 -2.26 -22.23 -8.42
N PRO A 158 -1.25 -22.11 -9.28
CA PRO A 158 -1.46 -22.11 -10.73
C PRO A 158 -2.21 -23.32 -11.29
N ASP A 159 -2.09 -24.48 -10.66
CA ASP A 159 -2.80 -25.71 -11.04
C ASP A 159 -4.24 -25.80 -10.50
N GLY A 160 -4.64 -24.81 -9.67
CA GLY A 160 -5.93 -24.77 -9.04
C GLY A 160 -6.16 -25.82 -7.94
N SER A 161 -5.21 -26.73 -7.72
CA SER A 161 -5.41 -27.93 -6.88
C SER A 161 -5.24 -27.68 -5.39
N ASN A 162 -4.42 -26.69 -4.99
CA ASN A 162 -4.14 -26.38 -3.58
C ASN A 162 -4.02 -24.88 -3.36
N GLN A 163 -4.56 -24.40 -2.27
CA GLN A 163 -4.45 -23.01 -1.85
C GLN A 163 -3.15 -22.77 -1.08
N SER A 164 -2.51 -21.64 -1.34
CA SER A 164 -1.49 -21.08 -0.46
C SER A 164 -2.17 -20.19 0.55
N SER A 165 -2.36 -20.68 1.78
CA SER A 165 -3.01 -19.93 2.85
C SER A 165 -2.03 -19.55 3.94
N GLY A 166 -2.30 -18.46 4.63
CA GLY A 166 -1.51 -18.00 5.76
C GLY A 166 -2.23 -16.90 6.54
N GLU A 167 -1.67 -16.62 7.68
CA GLU A 167 -2.13 -15.57 8.58
C GLU A 167 -0.92 -14.83 9.15
N LYS A 168 -1.04 -13.52 9.26
CA LYS A 168 -0.11 -12.65 9.96
C LYS A 168 -0.89 -11.86 11.00
N MET A 169 -0.64 -12.13 12.27
CA MET A 169 -1.19 -11.33 13.35
C MET A 169 -0.42 -10.00 13.42
N LEU A 170 -1.16 -8.90 13.37
CA LEU A 170 -0.63 -7.53 13.41
C LEU A 170 -0.97 -6.84 14.75
N GLY A 171 -1.42 -7.60 15.74
CA GLY A 171 -2.10 -7.16 16.95
C GLY A 171 -1.42 -6.04 17.72
N LEU A 172 -2.22 -5.04 18.12
CA LEU A 172 -1.80 -3.94 18.97
C LEU A 172 -1.80 -4.30 20.47
N ASN A 173 -2.53 -5.33 20.87
CA ASN A 173 -2.68 -5.74 22.27
C ASN A 173 -3.25 -7.16 22.42
N SER A 174 -2.62 -8.18 21.91
CA SER A 174 -2.88 -9.47 22.55
C SER A 174 -2.06 -9.49 23.85
N GLY A 175 -2.67 -9.75 25.00
CA GLY A 175 -1.95 -10.00 26.26
C GLY A 175 -0.97 -11.18 26.20
N ASN A 176 -0.57 -11.56 25.01
CA ASN A 176 0.39 -12.59 24.68
C ASN A 176 1.75 -11.91 24.44
N SER A 177 2.65 -12.07 25.40
CA SER A 177 3.98 -11.49 25.49
C SER A 177 4.94 -11.84 24.32
N ASP A 178 4.51 -12.68 23.39
CA ASP A 178 5.34 -13.15 22.27
C ASP A 178 5.25 -12.26 21.03
N TYR A 179 4.33 -11.28 21.00
CA TYR A 179 4.22 -10.32 19.90
C TYR A 179 4.93 -9.02 20.26
N GLN A 180 6.07 -8.81 19.67
CA GLN A 180 6.82 -7.56 19.81
C GLN A 180 6.08 -6.47 19.00
N GLU A 181 5.63 -5.42 19.70
CA GLU A 181 5.08 -4.17 19.15
C GLU A 181 5.93 -3.56 18.01
N LYS A 182 7.19 -3.94 17.97
CA LYS A 182 8.24 -3.49 17.06
C LYS A 182 8.03 -3.86 15.58
N ASP A 183 7.19 -4.86 15.29
CA ASP A 183 6.96 -5.36 13.91
C ASP A 183 5.54 -5.11 13.39
N ASN A 184 4.71 -4.40 14.15
CA ASN A 184 3.36 -4.05 13.71
C ASN A 184 3.40 -2.79 12.84
N PRO A 185 3.09 -2.89 11.53
CA PRO A 185 3.07 -1.73 10.65
C PRO A 185 1.79 -0.89 10.76
N ILE A 186 0.73 -1.38 11.42
CA ILE A 186 -0.55 -0.68 11.55
C ILE A 186 -0.45 0.45 12.58
N VAL A 187 -0.92 1.62 12.20
CA VAL A 187 -1.03 2.80 13.07
C VAL A 187 -2.50 3.08 13.33
N ALA A 188 -2.95 2.80 14.56
CA ALA A 188 -4.32 3.10 14.98
C ALA A 188 -4.54 4.61 15.08
N GLY A 189 -5.71 5.09 14.65
CA GLY A 189 -6.04 6.51 14.56
C GLY A 189 -5.59 7.19 13.28
N GLU A 190 -4.94 6.46 12.37
CA GLU A 190 -4.36 6.98 11.15
C GLU A 190 -4.82 6.21 9.90
N TRP A 191 -4.57 6.80 8.75
CA TRP A 191 -4.67 6.13 7.47
C TRP A 191 -3.51 5.15 7.30
N ASN A 192 -3.83 3.93 6.91
CA ASN A 192 -2.86 2.87 6.66
C ASN A 192 -2.87 2.49 5.19
N HIS A 193 -1.70 2.45 4.59
CA HIS A 193 -1.51 2.13 3.18
C HIS A 193 -1.28 0.64 2.97
N PHE A 194 -2.10 0.03 2.13
CA PHE A 194 -2.00 -1.36 1.70
C PHE A 194 -1.54 -1.41 0.26
N ALA A 195 -0.54 -2.23 -0.02
CA ALA A 195 0.00 -2.39 -1.35
C ALA A 195 0.26 -3.87 -1.66
N PHE A 196 -0.09 -4.28 -2.86
CA PHE A 196 0.08 -5.66 -3.31
C PHE A 196 0.72 -5.68 -4.69
N SER A 197 1.58 -6.66 -4.93
CA SER A 197 2.18 -6.87 -6.24
C SER A 197 2.02 -8.31 -6.68
N PHE A 198 1.63 -8.50 -7.92
CA PHE A 198 1.62 -9.77 -8.62
C PHE A 198 2.60 -9.69 -9.79
N ASN A 199 3.51 -10.65 -9.87
CA ASN A 199 4.49 -10.74 -10.95
C ASN A 199 4.51 -12.16 -11.51
N GLN A 200 3.79 -12.36 -12.61
CA GLN A 200 3.62 -13.64 -13.33
C GLN A 200 3.07 -14.77 -12.47
N ARG A 201 3.62 -15.00 -11.31
CA ARG A 201 3.22 -16.04 -10.34
C ARG A 201 3.45 -15.65 -8.88
N ALA A 202 4.40 -14.75 -8.63
CA ALA A 202 4.75 -14.35 -7.27
C ALA A 202 3.81 -13.25 -6.78
N PHE A 203 3.29 -13.42 -5.57
CA PHE A 203 2.42 -12.45 -4.92
C PHE A 203 3.08 -11.95 -3.63
N LYS A 204 3.12 -10.64 -3.48
CA LYS A 204 3.61 -9.99 -2.27
C LYS A 204 2.58 -8.99 -1.76
N GLY A 205 2.47 -8.84 -0.43
CA GLY A 205 1.61 -7.87 0.21
C GLY A 205 2.37 -7.06 1.24
N TYR A 206 2.03 -5.79 1.34
CA TYR A 206 2.69 -4.80 2.19
C TYR A 206 1.65 -3.97 2.95
N VAL A 207 2.01 -3.58 4.15
CA VAL A 207 1.26 -2.61 4.95
C VAL A 207 2.24 -1.54 5.41
N ASN A 208 1.93 -0.28 5.14
CA ASN A 208 2.80 0.87 5.42
C ASN A 208 4.26 0.64 4.97
N GLY A 209 4.44 0.04 3.79
CA GLY A 209 5.74 -0.26 3.20
C GLY A 209 6.45 -1.50 3.79
N VAL A 210 5.91 -2.14 4.82
CA VAL A 210 6.48 -3.36 5.41
C VAL A 210 5.90 -4.60 4.75
N ARG A 211 6.76 -5.48 4.21
CA ARG A 211 6.31 -6.72 3.57
C ARG A 211 5.75 -7.72 4.59
N MET A 212 4.46 -8.02 4.45
CA MET A 212 3.70 -8.93 5.30
C MET A 212 3.45 -10.29 4.62
N ILE A 213 3.26 -10.30 3.30
CA ILE A 213 2.96 -11.50 2.51
C ILE A 213 4.06 -11.71 1.47
N ASN A 214 4.50 -12.96 1.33
CA ASN A 214 5.42 -13.37 0.27
C ASN A 214 5.07 -14.80 -0.16
N VAL A 215 4.27 -14.91 -1.20
CA VAL A 215 3.82 -16.19 -1.78
C VAL A 215 4.49 -16.39 -3.13
N PRO A 216 5.32 -17.42 -3.30
CA PRO A 216 6.11 -17.60 -4.51
C PRO A 216 5.29 -18.03 -5.73
N THR A 217 4.08 -18.57 -5.50
CA THR A 217 3.22 -19.03 -6.58
C THR A 217 1.75 -18.83 -6.28
N MET A 218 1.09 -18.05 -7.14
CA MET A 218 -0.35 -17.82 -7.16
C MET A 218 -0.84 -17.96 -8.60
N LYS A 219 -2.07 -18.45 -8.79
CA LYS A 219 -2.76 -18.46 -10.08
C LYS A 219 -2.95 -17.02 -10.56
N ALA A 220 -2.66 -16.75 -11.83
CA ALA A 220 -2.84 -15.43 -12.41
C ALA A 220 -4.34 -15.07 -12.41
N PRO A 221 -4.76 -13.96 -11.75
CA PRO A 221 -6.15 -13.54 -11.74
C PRO A 221 -6.52 -12.83 -13.05
N GLY A 222 -7.81 -12.84 -13.38
CA GLY A 222 -8.35 -12.06 -14.49
C GLY A 222 -8.86 -10.69 -14.08
N TYR A 223 -9.37 -10.58 -12.86
CA TYR A 223 -9.94 -9.36 -12.29
C TYR A 223 -9.80 -9.33 -10.77
N LEU A 224 -10.10 -8.18 -10.18
CA LEU A 224 -10.17 -8.02 -8.72
C LEU A 224 -11.40 -7.21 -8.32
N PHE A 225 -11.81 -7.37 -7.07
CA PHE A 225 -12.84 -6.57 -6.43
C PHE A 225 -12.57 -6.43 -4.94
N PHE A 226 -13.22 -5.46 -4.32
CA PHE A 226 -13.15 -5.24 -2.88
C PHE A 226 -14.43 -5.71 -2.23
N ALA A 227 -14.31 -6.39 -1.08
CA ALA A 227 -15.44 -6.85 -0.29
C ALA A 227 -15.26 -6.46 1.17
N SER A 228 -16.32 -6.00 1.80
CA SER A 228 -16.35 -5.72 3.23
C SER A 228 -17.54 -6.44 3.87
N GLY A 229 -17.28 -7.15 4.97
CA GLY A 229 -18.27 -7.81 5.80
C GLY A 229 -18.48 -7.11 7.14
N ALA A 230 -18.35 -5.78 7.17
CA ALA A 230 -18.42 -4.98 8.39
C ALA A 230 -19.76 -5.17 9.12
N PHE A 231 -19.71 -5.78 10.30
CA PHE A 231 -20.91 -6.04 11.08
C PHE A 231 -21.37 -4.82 11.90
N TYR A 232 -20.55 -3.78 12.10
CA TYR A 232 -20.93 -2.68 13.00
C TYR A 232 -20.24 -1.33 12.76
N ARG A 233 -19.28 -1.20 11.84
CA ARG A 233 -18.67 0.11 11.48
C ARG A 233 -18.38 0.23 10.00
N TYR A 234 -18.47 1.46 9.55
CA TYR A 234 -18.13 1.84 8.19
C TYR A 234 -16.66 1.52 7.90
N THR A 235 -16.44 0.57 7.02
CA THR A 235 -15.13 0.40 6.41
C THR A 235 -15.03 1.35 5.23
N GLY A 236 -14.14 2.31 5.32
CA GLY A 236 -13.91 3.29 4.26
C GLY A 236 -12.72 2.91 3.39
N LEU A 237 -12.98 2.58 2.11
CA LEU A 237 -11.95 2.37 1.09
C LEU A 237 -11.61 3.70 0.44
N SER A 238 -10.34 4.09 0.44
CA SER A 238 -9.85 5.33 -0.17
C SER A 238 -8.64 5.11 -1.05
N ASN A 239 -8.40 6.05 -1.97
CA ASN A 239 -7.17 6.18 -2.74
C ASN A 239 -6.76 4.87 -3.42
N VAL A 240 -7.66 4.30 -4.24
CA VAL A 240 -7.41 3.04 -4.95
C VAL A 240 -6.60 3.30 -6.21
N ARG A 241 -5.49 2.59 -6.35
CA ARG A 241 -4.64 2.64 -7.53
C ARG A 241 -4.29 1.23 -8.00
N ILE A 242 -4.55 0.95 -9.26
CA ILE A 242 -4.19 -0.31 -9.92
C ILE A 242 -3.33 0.05 -11.14
N ALA A 243 -2.16 -0.57 -11.23
CA ALA A 243 -1.22 -0.26 -12.30
C ALA A 243 -0.54 -1.51 -12.82
N GLN A 244 -0.23 -1.50 -14.11
CA GLN A 244 0.59 -2.51 -14.77
C GLN A 244 2.07 -2.24 -14.57
N GLY A 245 2.88 -3.27 -14.65
CA GLY A 245 4.32 -3.19 -14.46
C GLY A 245 4.71 -3.24 -12.99
N ALA A 246 5.95 -3.22 -12.72
CA ALA A 246 6.66 -3.09 -11.45
C ALA A 246 8.16 -3.19 -11.77
N VAL A 247 8.62 -2.38 -12.73
CA VAL A 247 10.03 -2.37 -13.13
C VAL A 247 10.84 -1.60 -12.09
N PRO A 248 11.96 -2.14 -11.58
CA PRO A 248 12.83 -1.40 -10.67
C PRO A 248 13.24 -0.04 -11.24
N LEU A 249 13.31 0.98 -10.39
CA LEU A 249 13.62 2.35 -10.82
C LEU A 249 14.92 2.46 -11.60
N TYR A 250 15.94 1.69 -11.19
CA TYR A 250 17.22 1.68 -11.88
C TYR A 250 17.12 1.15 -13.31
N ASP A 251 16.37 0.06 -13.49
CA ASP A 251 16.17 -0.55 -14.81
C ASP A 251 15.42 0.41 -15.74
N ARG A 252 14.42 1.14 -15.21
CA ARG A 252 13.74 2.21 -15.97
C ARG A 252 14.67 3.35 -16.33
N LEU A 253 15.46 3.85 -15.36
CA LEU A 253 16.38 4.93 -15.62
C LEU A 253 17.38 4.56 -16.72
N THR A 254 17.90 3.34 -16.71
CA THR A 254 18.84 2.85 -17.72
C THR A 254 18.18 2.62 -19.09
N THR A 255 16.90 2.27 -19.12
CA THR A 255 16.16 2.00 -20.36
C THR A 255 15.55 3.29 -20.93
N ASP A 256 14.90 4.10 -20.11
CA ASP A 256 14.06 5.22 -20.55
C ASP A 256 14.73 6.59 -20.34
N GLY A 257 15.85 6.62 -19.60
CA GLY A 257 16.57 7.85 -19.23
C GLY A 257 15.79 8.75 -18.27
N LYS A 258 14.64 8.30 -17.75
CA LYS A 258 13.79 9.05 -16.82
C LYS A 258 12.99 8.12 -15.93
N ILE A 259 12.54 8.67 -14.80
CA ILE A 259 11.57 8.04 -13.92
C ILE A 259 10.31 8.91 -13.91
N VAL A 260 9.17 8.33 -14.24
CA VAL A 260 7.86 8.97 -14.09
C VAL A 260 7.16 8.25 -12.96
N THR A 261 6.65 8.99 -11.99
CA THR A 261 5.88 8.45 -10.88
C THR A 261 4.62 9.25 -10.63
N TYR A 262 3.54 8.57 -10.31
CA TYR A 262 2.26 9.13 -9.90
C TYR A 262 2.00 8.91 -8.42
N ALA A 263 2.91 8.23 -7.72
CA ALA A 263 2.79 7.93 -6.30
C ALA A 263 3.20 9.10 -5.39
N ILE A 264 3.76 10.17 -5.94
CA ILE A 264 4.01 11.43 -5.21
C ILE A 264 2.84 12.37 -5.44
N THR A 265 2.02 12.55 -4.43
CA THR A 265 0.79 13.34 -4.47
C THR A 265 0.85 14.51 -3.50
N PHE A 266 0.05 15.54 -3.76
CA PHE A 266 0.01 16.78 -3.00
C PHE A 266 -1.41 17.10 -2.57
N GLU A 267 -1.56 17.91 -1.53
CA GLU A 267 -2.83 18.51 -1.19
C GLU A 267 -3.34 19.38 -2.35
N THR A 268 -4.65 19.38 -2.55
CA THR A 268 -5.30 20.09 -3.66
C THR A 268 -4.92 21.57 -3.66
N GLY A 269 -4.39 22.05 -4.78
CA GLY A 269 -3.96 23.44 -4.95
C GLY A 269 -2.72 23.85 -4.12
N LYS A 270 -1.99 22.89 -3.52
CA LYS A 270 -0.80 23.15 -2.70
C LYS A 270 0.41 22.35 -3.15
N ALA A 271 1.55 22.66 -2.58
CA ALA A 271 2.79 21.90 -2.70
C ALA A 271 3.10 21.06 -1.44
N ASP A 272 2.12 20.89 -0.53
CA ASP A 272 2.25 20.05 0.64
C ASP A 272 2.14 18.58 0.22
N LEU A 273 3.19 17.81 0.47
CA LEU A 273 3.21 16.37 0.18
C LEU A 273 2.21 15.62 1.06
N LYS A 274 1.41 14.78 0.45
CA LYS A 274 0.55 13.86 1.21
C LYS A 274 1.41 12.79 1.90
N PRO A 275 0.98 12.24 3.06
CA PRO A 275 1.76 11.25 3.82
C PRO A 275 2.16 10.01 3.02
N GLU A 276 1.31 9.52 2.13
CA GLU A 276 1.56 8.38 1.26
C GLU A 276 2.73 8.58 0.29
N SER A 277 3.02 9.83 -0.08
CA SER A 277 4.14 10.17 -0.98
C SER A 277 5.50 9.79 -0.41
N ILE A 278 5.62 9.66 0.92
CA ILE A 278 6.89 9.36 1.59
C ILE A 278 7.46 8.00 1.16
N ILE A 279 6.61 7.04 0.82
CA ILE A 279 7.03 5.70 0.37
C ILE A 279 7.84 5.83 -0.93
N GLU A 280 7.32 6.58 -1.90
CA GLU A 280 8.00 6.78 -3.18
C GLU A 280 9.24 7.66 -3.03
N ILE A 281 9.20 8.69 -2.20
CA ILE A 281 10.36 9.52 -1.88
C ILE A 281 11.48 8.67 -1.27
N ASN A 282 11.18 7.79 -0.32
CA ASN A 282 12.16 6.88 0.28
C ASN A 282 12.74 5.92 -0.76
N ARG A 283 11.93 5.47 -1.73
CA ARG A 283 12.36 4.60 -2.82
C ARG A 283 13.36 5.30 -3.75
N VAL A 284 13.07 6.56 -4.13
CA VAL A 284 13.99 7.38 -4.93
C VAL A 284 15.26 7.71 -4.15
N ALA A 285 15.13 8.06 -2.87
CA ALA A 285 16.29 8.31 -2.00
C ALA A 285 17.20 7.08 -1.89
N LYS A 286 16.62 5.88 -1.73
CA LYS A 286 17.38 4.64 -1.70
C LYS A 286 18.12 4.39 -3.01
N LEU A 287 17.48 4.60 -4.16
CA LEU A 287 18.13 4.49 -5.46
C LEU A 287 19.36 5.42 -5.55
N MET A 288 19.21 6.67 -5.15
CA MET A 288 20.31 7.65 -5.19
C MET A 288 21.43 7.32 -4.17
N GLN A 289 21.10 6.70 -3.03
CA GLN A 289 22.08 6.22 -2.05
C GLN A 289 22.88 5.01 -2.57
N GLU A 290 22.20 4.10 -3.29
CA GLU A 290 22.82 2.91 -3.91
C GLU A 290 23.63 3.27 -5.17
N HIS A 291 23.28 4.40 -5.83
CA HIS A 291 23.86 4.91 -7.07
C HIS A 291 24.23 6.39 -6.94
N PRO A 292 25.27 6.73 -6.16
CA PRO A 292 25.65 8.12 -5.89
C PRO A 292 26.16 8.89 -7.11
N GLU A 293 26.41 8.20 -8.22
CA GLU A 293 26.77 8.80 -9.51
C GLU A 293 25.59 9.39 -10.27
N LEU A 294 24.35 9.10 -9.84
CA LEU A 294 23.15 9.58 -10.52
C LEU A 294 22.83 11.02 -10.13
N GLU A 295 22.55 11.84 -11.14
CA GLU A 295 22.02 13.19 -11.00
C GLU A 295 20.61 13.26 -11.59
N PHE A 296 19.67 13.88 -10.86
CA PHE A 296 18.28 14.01 -11.28
C PHE A 296 17.84 15.46 -11.38
N GLU A 297 17.11 15.74 -12.46
CA GLU A 297 16.24 16.90 -12.52
C GLU A 297 14.83 16.48 -12.08
N VAL A 298 14.26 17.16 -11.08
CA VAL A 298 12.90 16.91 -10.59
C VAL A 298 11.94 17.85 -11.30
N GLN A 299 10.95 17.27 -11.99
CA GLN A 299 9.90 18.02 -12.67
C GLN A 299 8.55 17.75 -11.99
N GLY A 300 7.90 18.79 -11.49
CA GLY A 300 6.53 18.73 -10.99
C GLY A 300 5.54 18.99 -12.12
N HIS A 301 4.43 18.26 -12.14
CA HIS A 301 3.36 18.46 -13.11
C HIS A 301 2.04 18.77 -12.38
N CYS A 302 1.23 19.65 -12.94
CA CYS A 302 -0.14 19.93 -12.57
C CYS A 302 -1.08 19.38 -13.64
N ASP A 303 -2.34 19.16 -13.29
CA ASP A 303 -3.39 18.92 -14.27
C ASP A 303 -3.69 20.20 -15.08
N ASN A 304 -4.45 20.08 -16.13
CA ASN A 304 -4.79 21.19 -17.03
C ASN A 304 -6.03 21.98 -16.57
N THR A 305 -6.45 21.84 -15.33
CA THR A 305 -7.68 22.51 -14.80
C THR A 305 -7.46 23.96 -14.37
N GLY A 306 -6.21 24.42 -14.25
CA GLY A 306 -5.84 25.79 -13.91
C GLY A 306 -5.30 26.57 -15.13
N SER A 307 -5.08 27.89 -14.96
CA SER A 307 -4.32 28.67 -15.94
C SER A 307 -2.81 28.46 -15.75
N ASP A 308 -2.02 28.64 -16.82
CA ASP A 308 -0.56 28.54 -16.76
C ASP A 308 0.04 29.45 -15.67
N ALA A 309 -0.51 30.64 -15.49
CA ALA A 309 -0.10 31.58 -14.43
C ALA A 309 -0.23 31.03 -13.00
N VAL A 310 -1.10 30.04 -12.79
CA VAL A 310 -1.30 29.35 -11.49
C VAL A 310 -0.51 28.04 -11.47
N ASN A 311 -0.55 27.28 -12.58
CA ASN A 311 0.03 25.95 -12.66
C ASN A 311 1.56 25.97 -12.72
N ASP A 312 2.18 26.93 -13.42
CA ASP A 312 3.65 27.00 -13.52
C ASP A 312 4.32 27.23 -12.14
N PRO A 313 3.92 28.24 -11.35
CA PRO A 313 4.49 28.40 -10.01
C PRO A 313 4.21 27.20 -9.09
N LEU A 314 3.02 26.58 -9.19
CA LEU A 314 2.65 25.43 -8.36
C LEU A 314 3.49 24.20 -8.73
N SER A 315 3.72 23.94 -10.01
CA SER A 315 4.55 22.81 -10.45
C SER A 315 6.00 22.95 -9.97
N GLN A 316 6.54 24.16 -10.03
CA GLN A 316 7.87 24.44 -9.49
C GLN A 316 7.94 24.23 -7.96
N GLN A 317 6.97 24.77 -7.20
CA GLN A 317 6.91 24.56 -5.75
C GLN A 317 6.81 23.08 -5.38
N ARG A 318 6.07 22.28 -6.16
CA ARG A 318 5.96 20.82 -5.98
C ARG A 318 7.29 20.13 -6.23
N ALA A 319 8.01 20.47 -7.29
CA ALA A 319 9.35 19.97 -7.54
C ALA A 319 10.30 20.29 -6.39
N GLU A 320 10.29 21.54 -5.89
CA GLU A 320 11.10 21.97 -4.74
C GLU A 320 10.75 21.21 -3.46
N ALA A 321 9.45 20.90 -3.23
CA ALA A 321 9.02 20.13 -2.08
C ALA A 321 9.57 18.68 -2.12
N ILE A 322 9.61 18.05 -3.30
CA ILE A 322 10.21 16.73 -3.51
C ILE A 322 11.72 16.79 -3.23
N VAL A 323 12.43 17.74 -3.82
CA VAL A 323 13.89 17.94 -3.58
C VAL A 323 14.16 18.10 -2.10
N ASN A 324 13.40 18.95 -1.40
CA ASN A 324 13.54 19.16 0.04
C ASN A 324 13.30 17.88 0.85
N ALA A 325 12.36 17.04 0.41
CA ALA A 325 12.11 15.76 1.07
C ALA A 325 13.26 14.77 0.85
N LEU A 326 13.85 14.71 -0.35
CA LEU A 326 15.04 13.90 -0.64
C LEU A 326 16.26 14.36 0.15
N VAL A 327 16.48 15.68 0.27
CA VAL A 327 17.56 16.24 1.09
C VAL A 327 17.41 15.86 2.57
N LYS A 328 16.18 15.83 3.11
CA LYS A 328 15.91 15.33 4.47
C LYS A 328 16.26 13.85 4.65
N GLN A 329 16.28 13.07 3.57
CA GLN A 329 16.72 11.66 3.56
C GLN A 329 18.25 11.52 3.36
N GLY A 330 18.99 12.62 3.33
CA GLY A 330 20.45 12.63 3.21
C GLY A 330 20.98 12.65 1.77
N ILE A 331 20.14 12.93 0.78
CA ILE A 331 20.59 13.12 -0.60
C ILE A 331 21.19 14.52 -0.75
N ALA A 332 22.34 14.63 -1.40
CA ALA A 332 22.96 15.91 -1.73
C ALA A 332 22.09 16.63 -2.80
N GLN A 333 22.02 17.97 -2.67
CA GLN A 333 21.30 18.81 -3.63
C GLN A 333 22.19 19.12 -4.84
#